data_f6ad6d7ec9db670e46344dbc1d5dd97a
#
_entry.id   f6ad6d7ec9db670e46344dbc1d5dd97a
#
_cell.length_a   1.000
_cell.length_b   1.000
_cell.length_c   1.000
_cell.angle_alpha   90.00
_cell.angle_beta   90.00
_cell.angle_gamma   90.00
#
_symmetry.space_group_name_H-M   'P 1'
#
loop_
_entity.id
_entity.type
_entity.pdbx_description
1 polymer ?
#
loop_
_entity_poly.entity_id
_entity_poly.type
_entity_poly.pdbx_seq_one_letter_code
_entity_poly.pdbx_strand_id
1 'polypeptide(L)'
;EQLYNKLAEYKENPSGIQKFANDFTAAALKAGTAETGTSGKITSAEKSYTFNNLAYGYYLVYQTGTKEIQSSLVSVDKDSKTITLKGKAPSIEKEADKTTVEIGQVVTYTITGTIPDTTGYPQYTYKIHDTLTEGLDFVEDTMGKLPTEKKYEVSVQIEGEQDSVIKEADIDPDNARKMTLDLSQWIRENQTHKGKTFTVTYYAKVNADAVVQTNNSAHLEYGNDPDNITTTTPDVVTTPTYPVQIHKLIKDQQNSYLAGAIFRLYRSEEDANNNQNAIAVTGSNGTYTVDPVQVGDNKMYDMESIGDGTTVGTGMNLKLNGLAEGSYWLVETQAPDGYNKLTAPVKITITKSDTTNVDDWT
;
A
#
# COMPACT_ATOMS: atom_id res chain seq x y z
N GLU A 1 -1.85 42.93 -31.90
CA GLU A 1 -2.22 42.35 -33.24
C GLU A 1 -1.85 40.88 -33.35
N GLN A 2 -0.63 40.46 -32.99
CA GLN A 2 -0.21 39.02 -33.02
C GLN A 2 -1.01 38.14 -32.07
N LEU A 3 -1.35 38.61 -30.87
CA LEU A 3 -2.16 37.85 -29.90
C LEU A 3 -3.62 37.74 -30.40
N TYR A 4 -4.16 38.80 -30.98
CA TYR A 4 -5.52 38.81 -31.53
C TYR A 4 -5.68 37.84 -32.72
N ASN A 5 -4.69 37.79 -33.61
CA ASN A 5 -4.68 36.90 -34.73
C ASN A 5 -4.58 35.41 -34.31
N LYS A 6 -3.73 35.11 -33.30
CA LYS A 6 -3.68 33.78 -32.71
C LYS A 6 -4.98 33.36 -32.02
N LEU A 7 -5.61 34.28 -31.28
CA LEU A 7 -6.91 34.01 -30.66
C LEU A 7 -8.02 33.78 -31.69
N ALA A 8 -7.94 34.43 -32.85
CA ALA A 8 -8.89 34.20 -33.95
C ALA A 8 -8.73 32.81 -34.56
N GLU A 9 -7.50 32.29 -34.69
CA GLU A 9 -7.22 30.91 -35.15
C GLU A 9 -7.82 29.84 -34.20
N TYR A 10 -7.91 30.13 -32.92
CA TYR A 10 -8.43 29.20 -31.90
C TYR A 10 -9.95 29.30 -31.70
N LYS A 11 -10.61 30.29 -32.25
CA LYS A 11 -12.04 30.53 -32.04
C LYS A 11 -12.93 29.35 -32.50
N GLU A 12 -12.46 28.59 -33.47
CA GLU A 12 -13.11 27.40 -34.00
C GLU A 12 -12.63 26.09 -33.37
N ASN A 13 -11.62 26.16 -32.47
CA ASN A 13 -11.04 24.98 -31.82
C ASN A 13 -10.91 25.20 -30.31
N PRO A 14 -11.91 24.81 -29.49
CA PRO A 14 -11.87 25.00 -28.03
C PRO A 14 -10.67 24.33 -27.35
N SER A 15 -10.19 23.21 -27.86
CA SER A 15 -8.98 22.53 -27.34
C SER A 15 -7.69 23.31 -27.62
N GLY A 16 -7.66 24.06 -28.73
CA GLY A 16 -6.58 24.98 -29.05
C GLY A 16 -6.51 26.17 -28.08
N ILE A 17 -7.64 26.73 -27.69
CA ILE A 17 -7.70 27.82 -26.70
C ILE A 17 -7.21 27.34 -25.33
N GLN A 18 -7.60 26.13 -24.91
CA GLN A 18 -7.15 25.55 -23.66
C GLN A 18 -5.64 25.32 -23.66
N LYS A 19 -5.11 24.74 -24.74
CA LYS A 19 -3.67 24.52 -24.89
C LYS A 19 -2.91 25.86 -24.89
N PHE A 20 -3.39 26.86 -25.60
CA PHE A 20 -2.80 28.20 -25.58
C PHE A 20 -2.77 28.80 -24.18
N ALA A 21 -3.87 28.73 -23.44
CA ALA A 21 -3.95 29.24 -22.07
C ALA A 21 -2.95 28.54 -21.15
N ASN A 22 -2.85 27.22 -21.23
CA ASN A 22 -1.90 26.43 -20.44
C ASN A 22 -0.45 26.76 -20.78
N ASP A 23 -0.09 26.75 -22.07
CA ASP A 23 1.28 27.03 -22.54
C ASP A 23 1.71 28.47 -22.17
N PHE A 24 0.81 29.44 -22.31
CA PHE A 24 1.10 30.84 -21.97
C PHE A 24 1.25 31.02 -20.46
N THR A 25 0.40 30.40 -19.65
CA THR A 25 0.53 30.41 -18.18
C THR A 25 1.85 29.78 -17.74
N ALA A 26 2.22 28.64 -18.31
CA ALA A 26 3.48 27.99 -18.02
C ALA A 26 4.69 28.88 -18.37
N ALA A 27 4.63 29.58 -19.52
CA ALA A 27 5.67 30.53 -19.93
C ALA A 27 5.76 31.75 -19.00
N ALA A 28 4.62 32.31 -18.58
CA ALA A 28 4.56 33.42 -17.66
C ALA A 28 5.13 33.09 -16.28
N LEU A 29 4.75 31.90 -15.74
CA LEU A 29 5.27 31.39 -14.48
C LEU A 29 6.78 31.16 -14.54
N LYS A 30 7.27 30.54 -15.64
CA LYS A 30 8.70 30.32 -15.85
C LYS A 30 9.50 31.65 -15.94
N ALA A 31 8.87 32.67 -16.49
CA ALA A 31 9.47 34.02 -16.59
C ALA A 31 9.40 34.82 -15.28
N GLY A 32 8.76 34.31 -14.24
CA GLY A 32 8.54 35.04 -12.98
C GLY A 32 7.62 36.24 -13.12
N THR A 33 6.65 36.20 -14.06
CA THR A 33 5.70 37.29 -14.28
C THR A 33 4.83 37.44 -13.03
N ALA A 34 4.77 38.65 -12.49
CA ALA A 34 3.97 38.93 -11.31
C ALA A 34 2.47 38.69 -11.56
N GLU A 35 1.80 38.09 -10.61
CA GLU A 35 0.35 37.86 -10.62
C GLU A 35 -0.40 39.17 -10.36
N THR A 36 -1.54 39.36 -11.03
CA THR A 36 -2.44 40.49 -10.77
C THR A 36 -3.17 40.34 -9.44
N GLY A 37 -3.39 39.13 -8.99
CA GLY A 37 -4.02 38.82 -7.72
C GLY A 37 -4.02 37.30 -7.45
N THR A 38 -4.13 36.93 -6.18
CA THR A 38 -4.18 35.54 -5.72
C THR A 38 -5.30 35.37 -4.69
N SER A 39 -5.90 34.19 -4.67
CA SER A 39 -6.91 33.83 -3.65
C SER A 39 -6.29 33.41 -2.32
N GLY A 40 -4.99 33.11 -2.29
CA GLY A 40 -4.45 32.27 -1.24
C GLY A 40 -5.00 30.83 -1.31
N LYS A 41 -4.82 30.03 -0.26
CA LYS A 41 -5.31 28.64 -0.21
C LYS A 41 -6.83 28.61 -0.09
N ILE A 42 -7.49 27.93 -1.05
CA ILE A 42 -8.93 27.66 -1.00
C ILE A 42 -9.11 26.29 -0.34
N THR A 43 -9.83 26.24 0.79
CA THR A 43 -10.11 24.99 1.52
C THR A 43 -11.33 24.27 0.94
N SER A 44 -11.56 23.00 1.34
CA SER A 44 -12.72 22.22 0.91
C SER A 44 -14.07 22.83 1.29
N ALA A 45 -14.10 23.72 2.29
CA ALA A 45 -15.29 24.48 2.70
C ALA A 45 -15.54 25.70 1.79
N GLU A 46 -14.51 26.25 1.18
CA GLU A 46 -14.57 27.39 0.27
C GLU A 46 -14.56 26.90 -1.18
N LYS A 47 -15.72 26.93 -1.82
CA LYS A 47 -15.88 26.41 -3.20
C LYS A 47 -15.60 27.43 -4.29
N SER A 48 -15.40 28.69 -3.94
CA SER A 48 -15.21 29.78 -4.89
C SER A 48 -14.43 30.94 -4.29
N TYR A 49 -13.77 31.70 -5.14
CA TYR A 49 -13.13 32.96 -4.79
C TYR A 49 -13.48 34.02 -5.84
N THR A 50 -13.67 35.25 -5.42
CA THR A 50 -14.02 36.38 -6.29
C THR A 50 -12.91 37.42 -6.32
N PHE A 51 -12.33 37.67 -7.47
CA PHE A 51 -11.44 38.79 -7.72
C PHE A 51 -12.30 39.99 -8.04
N ASN A 52 -12.16 41.06 -7.24
CA ASN A 52 -12.92 42.29 -7.40
C ASN A 52 -12.06 43.41 -8.04
N ASN A 53 -12.70 44.38 -8.65
CA ASN A 53 -12.07 45.59 -9.19
C ASN A 53 -10.98 45.32 -10.24
N LEU A 54 -11.12 44.26 -11.04
CA LEU A 54 -10.22 44.01 -12.15
C LEU A 54 -10.45 45.07 -13.26
N ALA A 55 -9.36 45.52 -13.88
CA ALA A 55 -9.43 46.37 -15.06
C ALA A 55 -10.03 45.57 -16.25
N TYR A 56 -10.59 46.26 -17.23
CA TYR A 56 -11.03 45.59 -18.44
C TYR A 56 -9.84 45.01 -19.21
N GLY A 57 -9.98 43.75 -19.63
CA GLY A 57 -8.90 43.07 -20.34
C GLY A 57 -9.05 41.54 -20.34
N TYR A 58 -8.00 40.87 -20.80
CA TYR A 58 -7.90 39.45 -20.79
C TYR A 58 -7.06 38.99 -19.62
N TYR A 59 -7.56 37.97 -18.91
CA TYR A 59 -6.90 37.36 -17.76
C TYR A 59 -6.71 35.85 -17.97
N LEU A 60 -5.56 35.37 -17.55
CA LEU A 60 -5.33 33.97 -17.36
C LEU A 60 -5.58 33.65 -15.90
N VAL A 61 -6.56 32.76 -15.66
CA VAL A 61 -6.89 32.27 -14.32
C VAL A 61 -6.49 30.83 -14.24
N TYR A 62 -5.67 30.48 -13.28
CA TYR A 62 -5.16 29.12 -13.13
C TYR A 62 -5.16 28.71 -11.66
N GLN A 63 -5.16 27.41 -11.43
CA GLN A 63 -5.07 26.81 -10.10
C GLN A 63 -3.68 26.24 -9.89
N THR A 64 -3.09 26.53 -8.75
CA THR A 64 -1.81 25.95 -8.30
C THR A 64 -2.03 24.68 -7.47
N GLY A 65 -1.00 23.84 -7.33
CA GLY A 65 -1.07 22.61 -6.52
C GLY A 65 -1.87 21.47 -7.15
N THR A 66 -2.03 21.44 -8.47
CA THR A 66 -2.73 20.41 -9.23
C THR A 66 -1.75 19.50 -9.97
N LYS A 67 -2.23 18.31 -10.41
CA LYS A 67 -1.42 17.38 -11.26
C LYS A 67 -0.88 18.06 -12.52
N GLU A 68 -1.71 18.90 -13.13
CA GLU A 68 -1.38 19.69 -14.31
C GLU A 68 -1.95 21.08 -14.13
N ILE A 69 -1.20 22.11 -14.56
CA ILE A 69 -1.71 23.47 -14.57
C ILE A 69 -2.76 23.59 -15.66
N GLN A 70 -4.00 23.84 -15.26
CA GLN A 70 -5.09 24.18 -16.16
C GLN A 70 -5.46 25.64 -16.00
N SER A 71 -5.37 26.38 -17.10
CA SER A 71 -5.66 27.80 -17.14
C SER A 71 -6.90 28.07 -17.95
N SER A 72 -7.68 29.05 -17.56
CA SER A 72 -8.78 29.58 -18.35
C SER A 72 -8.44 31.01 -18.79
N LEU A 73 -8.56 31.27 -20.07
CA LEU A 73 -8.48 32.62 -20.61
C LEU A 73 -9.88 33.24 -20.53
N VAL A 74 -9.99 34.36 -19.81
CA VAL A 74 -11.25 35.07 -19.61
C VAL A 74 -11.13 36.53 -20.00
N SER A 75 -12.14 37.06 -20.67
CA SER A 75 -12.25 38.53 -20.91
C SER A 75 -13.08 39.15 -19.80
N VAL A 76 -12.53 40.14 -19.14
CA VAL A 76 -13.22 40.99 -18.15
C VAL A 76 -13.70 42.27 -18.83
N ASP A 77 -14.99 42.41 -18.85
CA ASP A 77 -15.69 43.61 -19.37
C ASP A 77 -16.61 44.18 -18.25
N LYS A 78 -17.66 44.90 -18.61
CA LYS A 78 -18.62 45.49 -17.66
C LYS A 78 -19.44 44.44 -16.88
N ASP A 79 -19.45 43.18 -17.32
CA ASP A 79 -20.23 42.10 -16.71
C ASP A 79 -19.33 41.19 -15.86
N SER A 80 -19.85 40.69 -14.74
CA SER A 80 -19.16 39.69 -13.95
C SER A 80 -19.07 38.39 -14.72
N LYS A 81 -17.94 37.68 -14.60
CA LYS A 81 -17.69 36.38 -15.25
C LYS A 81 -17.45 35.32 -14.19
N THR A 82 -18.03 34.15 -14.39
CA THR A 82 -17.75 32.96 -13.56
C THR A 82 -17.04 31.93 -14.41
N ILE A 83 -15.96 31.40 -13.90
CA ILE A 83 -15.23 30.30 -14.51
C ILE A 83 -15.14 29.14 -13.53
N THR A 84 -15.12 27.91 -14.06
CA THR A 84 -14.90 26.71 -13.26
C THR A 84 -13.59 26.07 -13.67
N LEU A 85 -12.66 25.97 -12.74
CA LEU A 85 -11.40 25.28 -12.95
C LEU A 85 -11.55 23.81 -12.58
N LYS A 86 -10.98 22.91 -13.39
CA LYS A 86 -11.07 21.44 -13.24
C LYS A 86 -9.70 20.84 -12.90
N GLY A 87 -8.99 21.43 -11.96
CA GLY A 87 -7.73 20.87 -11.49
C GLY A 87 -7.96 19.59 -10.68
N LYS A 88 -7.11 18.57 -10.89
CA LYS A 88 -7.05 17.39 -10.03
C LYS A 88 -5.86 17.50 -9.09
N ALA A 89 -6.09 17.37 -7.80
CA ALA A 89 -5.02 17.30 -6.81
C ALA A 89 -4.14 16.05 -7.04
N PRO A 90 -2.83 16.10 -6.73
CA PRO A 90 -2.01 14.92 -6.65
C PRO A 90 -2.60 13.88 -5.70
N SER A 91 -2.46 12.62 -6.05
CA SER A 91 -2.90 11.47 -5.25
C SER A 91 -1.95 10.32 -5.48
N ILE A 92 -1.97 9.36 -4.58
CA ILE A 92 -1.31 8.07 -4.74
C ILE A 92 -2.34 6.95 -4.59
N GLU A 93 -2.05 5.81 -5.21
CA GLU A 93 -2.78 4.55 -5.07
C GLU A 93 -1.79 3.47 -4.68
N LYS A 94 -2.19 2.58 -3.78
CA LYS A 94 -1.33 1.54 -3.21
C LYS A 94 -1.91 0.17 -3.46
N GLU A 95 -1.05 -0.77 -3.86
CA GLU A 95 -1.40 -2.16 -4.12
C GLU A 95 -0.37 -3.10 -3.52
N ALA A 96 -0.76 -4.37 -3.32
CA ALA A 96 0.12 -5.47 -2.96
C ALA A 96 0.00 -6.60 -3.99
N ASP A 97 1.10 -7.32 -4.21
CA ASP A 97 1.14 -8.49 -5.10
C ASP A 97 0.40 -9.71 -4.55
N LYS A 98 -0.02 -9.68 -3.28
CA LYS A 98 -0.70 -10.77 -2.57
C LYS A 98 -2.00 -10.30 -1.94
N THR A 99 -2.99 -11.17 -1.96
CA THR A 99 -4.30 -10.94 -1.33
C THR A 99 -4.40 -11.56 0.06
N THR A 100 -3.59 -12.56 0.34
CA THR A 100 -3.39 -13.22 1.64
C THR A 100 -1.92 -13.57 1.81
N VAL A 101 -1.45 -13.71 3.02
CA VAL A 101 -0.03 -13.95 3.30
C VAL A 101 0.18 -15.05 4.35
N GLU A 102 1.33 -15.69 4.26
CA GLU A 102 1.84 -16.59 5.27
C GLU A 102 3.03 -15.93 6.00
N ILE A 103 3.19 -16.21 7.28
CA ILE A 103 4.36 -15.74 8.05
C ILE A 103 5.64 -16.22 7.36
N GLY A 104 6.57 -15.27 7.16
CA GLY A 104 7.84 -15.46 6.46
C GLY A 104 7.83 -15.09 4.98
N GLN A 105 6.67 -14.91 4.36
CA GLN A 105 6.59 -14.43 2.98
C GLN A 105 6.99 -12.97 2.87
N VAL A 106 7.48 -12.61 1.68
CA VAL A 106 7.69 -11.20 1.30
C VAL A 106 6.55 -10.74 0.42
N VAL A 107 6.02 -9.57 0.73
CA VAL A 107 4.98 -8.86 -0.03
C VAL A 107 5.65 -7.75 -0.82
N THR A 108 5.34 -7.66 -2.11
CA THR A 108 5.71 -6.54 -2.96
C THR A 108 4.61 -5.50 -2.91
N TYR A 109 4.94 -4.29 -2.49
CA TYR A 109 4.04 -3.16 -2.52
C TYR A 109 4.38 -2.24 -3.69
N THR A 110 3.35 -1.75 -4.36
CA THR A 110 3.46 -0.76 -5.43
C THR A 110 2.62 0.45 -5.09
N ILE A 111 3.24 1.63 -5.09
CA ILE A 111 2.54 2.91 -4.99
C ILE A 111 2.59 3.58 -6.36
N THR A 112 1.43 3.90 -6.92
CA THR A 112 1.30 4.64 -8.17
C THR A 112 0.99 6.10 -7.88
N GLY A 113 1.81 7.00 -8.41
CA GLY A 113 1.62 8.45 -8.34
C GLY A 113 1.62 9.08 -9.72
N THR A 114 1.42 10.39 -9.78
CA THR A 114 1.51 11.17 -11.02
C THR A 114 2.50 12.31 -10.82
N ILE A 115 3.37 12.57 -11.79
CA ILE A 115 4.30 13.70 -11.79
C ILE A 115 3.49 14.99 -11.96
N PRO A 116 3.34 15.84 -10.91
CA PRO A 116 2.61 17.11 -11.02
C PRO A 116 3.40 18.13 -11.83
N ASP A 117 2.68 19.07 -12.43
CA ASP A 117 3.31 20.23 -13.08
C ASP A 117 3.80 21.23 -12.01
N THR A 118 5.11 21.38 -11.91
CA THR A 118 5.77 22.29 -10.96
C THR A 118 6.32 23.54 -11.64
N THR A 119 5.90 23.83 -12.88
CA THR A 119 6.37 24.98 -13.66
C THR A 119 6.10 26.28 -12.89
N GLY A 120 7.14 27.09 -12.73
CA GLY A 120 7.06 28.38 -12.02
C GLY A 120 7.18 28.31 -10.50
N TYR A 121 7.17 27.13 -9.91
CA TYR A 121 7.40 27.01 -8.46
C TYR A 121 8.90 26.95 -8.14
N PRO A 122 9.41 27.79 -7.23
CA PRO A 122 10.80 27.71 -6.81
C PRO A 122 11.10 26.46 -6.00
N GLN A 123 10.07 25.89 -5.35
CA GLN A 123 10.12 24.68 -4.54
C GLN A 123 8.81 23.90 -4.67
N TYR A 124 8.87 22.62 -4.44
CA TYR A 124 7.71 21.73 -4.42
C TYR A 124 7.99 20.53 -3.53
N THR A 125 7.14 20.30 -2.57
CA THR A 125 7.19 19.12 -1.70
C THR A 125 6.41 17.99 -2.34
N TYR A 126 6.99 16.79 -2.37
CA TYR A 126 6.33 15.55 -2.77
C TYR A 126 6.95 14.41 -1.96
N LYS A 127 6.31 14.06 -0.87
CA LYS A 127 6.81 13.02 0.04
C LYS A 127 5.75 11.95 0.24
N ILE A 128 6.16 10.70 0.13
CA ILE A 128 5.34 9.53 0.41
C ILE A 128 5.72 9.05 1.80
N HIS A 129 4.75 8.99 2.69
CA HIS A 129 4.88 8.42 4.02
C HIS A 129 4.20 7.06 4.03
N ASP A 130 4.90 6.05 4.50
CA ASP A 130 4.42 4.68 4.59
C ASP A 130 4.53 4.14 6.01
N THR A 131 3.54 3.38 6.44
CA THR A 131 3.48 2.82 7.79
C THR A 131 2.98 1.37 7.73
N LEU A 132 3.82 0.46 8.19
CA LEU A 132 3.53 -0.95 8.39
C LEU A 132 2.94 -1.20 9.78
N THR A 133 2.03 -2.18 9.89
CA THR A 133 1.64 -2.73 11.20
C THR A 133 2.69 -3.69 11.75
N GLU A 134 2.56 -4.10 13.01
CA GLU A 134 3.52 -4.95 13.73
C GLU A 134 3.86 -6.27 13.02
N GLY A 135 2.92 -6.83 12.27
CA GLY A 135 3.13 -8.06 11.50
C GLY A 135 4.00 -7.94 10.25
N LEU A 136 4.55 -6.76 9.96
CA LEU A 136 5.37 -6.49 8.76
C LEU A 136 6.67 -5.78 9.14
N ASP A 137 7.75 -6.14 8.45
CA ASP A 137 9.05 -5.46 8.53
C ASP A 137 9.53 -5.10 7.12
N PHE A 138 10.04 -3.87 6.90
CA PHE A 138 10.66 -3.49 5.63
C PHE A 138 11.85 -4.38 5.30
N VAL A 139 11.96 -4.82 4.05
CA VAL A 139 13.08 -5.60 3.52
C VAL A 139 13.51 -5.07 2.16
N GLU A 140 14.80 -5.20 1.82
CA GLU A 140 15.39 -4.62 0.60
C GLU A 140 15.06 -5.40 -0.66
N ASP A 141 14.69 -6.69 -0.53
CA ASP A 141 14.47 -7.57 -1.67
C ASP A 141 13.42 -8.66 -1.39
N THR A 142 13.09 -9.40 -2.43
CA THR A 142 12.16 -10.55 -2.36
C THR A 142 12.70 -11.74 -1.55
N MET A 143 13.98 -11.74 -1.18
CA MET A 143 14.60 -12.75 -0.32
C MET A 143 14.47 -12.39 1.18
N GLY A 144 14.00 -11.17 1.48
CA GLY A 144 13.76 -10.71 2.84
C GLY A 144 15.03 -10.18 3.53
N LYS A 145 15.96 -9.62 2.78
CA LYS A 145 17.16 -8.96 3.32
C LYS A 145 16.72 -7.72 4.10
N LEU A 146 17.12 -7.63 5.37
CA LEU A 146 16.83 -6.47 6.20
C LEU A 146 17.64 -5.26 5.74
N PRO A 147 17.08 -4.04 5.82
CA PRO A 147 17.79 -2.81 5.55
C PRO A 147 19.03 -2.67 6.45
N THR A 148 20.11 -2.18 5.87
CA THR A 148 21.31 -1.79 6.61
C THR A 148 21.22 -0.30 6.92
N GLU A 149 21.35 0.08 8.18
CA GLU A 149 21.18 1.47 8.64
C GLU A 149 19.72 1.96 8.61
N LYS A 150 19.53 3.29 8.66
CA LYS A 150 18.22 3.95 8.66
C LYS A 150 17.77 4.38 7.25
N LYS A 151 18.37 3.81 6.22
CA LYS A 151 18.07 4.05 4.82
C LYS A 151 17.45 2.82 4.21
N TYR A 152 16.46 3.02 3.38
CA TYR A 152 15.72 1.98 2.71
C TYR A 152 15.63 2.26 1.21
N GLU A 153 16.17 1.37 0.41
CA GLU A 153 16.16 1.51 -1.05
C GLU A 153 14.82 1.10 -1.63
N VAL A 154 14.26 1.96 -2.49
CA VAL A 154 13.04 1.72 -3.24
C VAL A 154 13.28 1.96 -4.73
N SER A 155 12.58 1.23 -5.60
CA SER A 155 12.66 1.41 -7.04
C SER A 155 11.56 2.37 -7.51
N VAL A 156 11.92 3.39 -8.31
CA VAL A 156 10.98 4.34 -8.91
C VAL A 156 11.07 4.27 -10.42
N GLN A 157 9.95 4.06 -11.10
CA GLN A 157 9.87 3.92 -12.55
C GLN A 157 8.77 4.81 -13.13
N ILE A 158 9.09 5.59 -14.18
CA ILE A 158 8.12 6.40 -14.92
C ILE A 158 7.47 5.53 -15.99
N GLU A 159 6.16 5.69 -16.17
CA GLU A 159 5.40 4.99 -17.21
C GLU A 159 5.96 5.25 -18.60
N GLY A 160 6.27 4.15 -19.32
CA GLY A 160 6.85 4.18 -20.67
C GLY A 160 8.36 4.33 -20.72
N GLU A 161 9.04 4.48 -19.58
CA GLU A 161 10.50 4.38 -19.50
C GLU A 161 10.93 2.94 -19.24
N GLN A 162 12.08 2.53 -19.79
CA GLN A 162 12.58 1.16 -19.61
C GLN A 162 13.34 0.99 -18.30
N ASP A 163 13.99 2.05 -17.83
CA ASP A 163 14.86 2.03 -16.67
C ASP A 163 14.10 2.55 -15.42
N SER A 164 14.31 1.88 -14.31
CA SER A 164 13.95 2.38 -12.98
C SER A 164 15.16 3.05 -12.33
N VAL A 165 14.88 3.95 -11.39
CA VAL A 165 15.91 4.58 -10.55
C VAL A 165 15.73 4.14 -9.10
N ILE A 166 16.85 3.90 -8.42
CA ILE A 166 16.82 3.63 -6.98
C ILE A 166 16.78 4.96 -6.22
N LYS A 167 15.90 5.06 -5.27
CA LYS A 167 15.77 6.17 -4.32
C LYS A 167 15.87 5.65 -2.91
N GLU A 168 16.45 6.45 -2.04
CA GLU A 168 16.54 6.15 -0.61
C GLU A 168 15.36 6.79 0.13
N ALA A 169 14.62 5.97 0.88
CA ALA A 169 13.66 6.42 1.87
C ALA A 169 14.31 6.46 3.26
N ASP A 170 13.91 7.41 4.08
CA ASP A 170 14.34 7.51 5.46
C ASP A 170 13.44 6.66 6.36
N ILE A 171 14.02 5.71 7.10
CA ILE A 171 13.32 4.98 8.15
C ILE A 171 13.26 5.87 9.40
N ASP A 172 12.09 5.97 10.01
CA ASP A 172 11.88 6.72 11.25
C ASP A 172 12.78 6.13 12.37
N PRO A 173 13.61 6.95 13.04
CA PRO A 173 14.53 6.47 14.08
C PRO A 173 13.84 5.85 15.29
N ASP A 174 12.60 6.25 15.56
CA ASP A 174 11.81 5.80 16.72
C ASP A 174 10.82 4.67 16.34
N ASN A 175 10.59 4.45 15.03
CA ASN A 175 9.70 3.41 14.55
C ASN A 175 10.16 2.83 13.20
N ALA A 176 10.87 1.70 13.25
CA ALA A 176 11.38 1.00 12.05
C ALA A 176 10.31 0.57 11.03
N ARG A 177 9.02 0.69 11.38
CA ARG A 177 7.87 0.41 10.51
C ARG A 177 7.29 1.64 9.83
N LYS A 178 8.00 2.77 9.91
CA LYS A 178 7.64 4.00 9.19
C LYS A 178 8.78 4.41 8.28
N MET A 179 8.45 4.77 7.05
CA MET A 179 9.41 5.36 6.13
C MET A 179 8.84 6.63 5.50
N THR A 180 9.76 7.53 5.11
CA THR A 180 9.47 8.71 4.30
C THR A 180 10.34 8.70 3.06
N LEU A 181 9.71 8.65 1.89
CA LEU A 181 10.36 8.78 0.59
C LEU A 181 10.18 10.20 0.07
N ASP A 182 11.25 10.99 0.08
CA ASP A 182 11.23 12.37 -0.45
C ASP A 182 11.55 12.36 -1.94
N LEU A 183 10.55 12.58 -2.76
CA LEU A 183 10.64 12.70 -4.22
C LEU A 183 10.61 14.16 -4.69
N SER A 184 10.65 15.16 -3.81
CA SER A 184 10.50 16.58 -4.13
C SER A 184 11.47 17.06 -5.23
N GLN A 185 12.74 16.72 -5.11
CA GLN A 185 13.74 17.05 -6.12
C GLN A 185 13.53 16.26 -7.41
N TRP A 186 13.30 14.95 -7.30
CA TRP A 186 13.10 14.06 -8.44
C TRP A 186 11.89 14.49 -9.29
N ILE A 187 10.78 14.86 -8.67
CA ILE A 187 9.60 15.41 -9.36
C ILE A 187 9.95 16.66 -10.17
N ARG A 188 10.74 17.58 -9.60
CA ARG A 188 11.15 18.82 -10.28
C ARG A 188 12.12 18.57 -11.42
N GLU A 189 12.97 17.57 -11.33
CA GLU A 189 13.92 17.16 -12.37
C GLU A 189 13.24 16.45 -13.54
N ASN A 190 12.08 15.82 -13.31
CA ASN A 190 11.34 15.04 -14.30
C ASN A 190 10.14 15.77 -14.92
N GLN A 191 10.19 17.10 -15.01
CA GLN A 191 9.10 17.90 -15.57
C GLN A 191 8.84 17.72 -17.07
N THR A 192 9.74 17.07 -17.80
CA THR A 192 9.48 16.58 -19.17
C THR A 192 8.42 15.47 -19.21
N HIS A 193 8.20 14.79 -18.09
CA HIS A 193 7.24 13.71 -17.90
C HIS A 193 6.02 14.12 -17.07
N LYS A 194 5.79 15.44 -16.88
CA LYS A 194 4.60 15.92 -16.15
C LYS A 194 3.31 15.33 -16.73
N GLY A 195 2.40 14.95 -15.85
CA GLY A 195 1.14 14.26 -16.19
C GLY A 195 1.27 12.75 -16.34
N LYS A 196 2.48 12.20 -16.54
CA LYS A 196 2.69 10.74 -16.57
C LYS A 196 2.61 10.15 -15.17
N THR A 197 2.21 8.89 -15.09
CA THR A 197 2.29 8.10 -13.87
C THR A 197 3.72 7.63 -13.62
N PHE A 198 4.01 7.35 -12.37
CA PHE A 198 5.20 6.61 -11.93
C PHE A 198 4.81 5.60 -10.86
N THR A 199 5.61 4.57 -10.71
CA THR A 199 5.45 3.54 -9.69
C THR A 199 6.63 3.54 -8.74
N VAL A 200 6.35 3.37 -7.44
CA VAL A 200 7.33 3.09 -6.40
C VAL A 200 7.15 1.65 -5.97
N THR A 201 8.19 0.84 -6.10
CA THR A 201 8.17 -0.58 -5.71
C THR A 201 9.10 -0.82 -4.53
N TYR A 202 8.60 -1.51 -3.52
CA TYR A 202 9.33 -1.88 -2.31
C TYR A 202 8.74 -3.14 -1.66
N TYR A 203 9.38 -3.64 -0.60
CA TYR A 203 9.10 -4.95 -0.05
C TYR A 203 8.93 -4.90 1.46
N ALA A 204 8.04 -5.76 1.99
CA ALA A 204 7.98 -6.04 3.40
C ALA A 204 7.81 -7.53 3.66
N LYS A 205 8.44 -8.03 4.73
CA LYS A 205 8.37 -9.42 5.17
C LYS A 205 7.34 -9.57 6.27
N VAL A 206 6.52 -10.60 6.13
CA VAL A 206 5.53 -10.98 7.15
C VAL A 206 6.25 -11.67 8.30
N ASN A 207 6.16 -11.12 9.49
CA ASN A 207 6.80 -11.64 10.71
C ASN A 207 5.82 -12.42 11.61
N ALA A 208 6.30 -12.91 12.74
CA ALA A 208 5.52 -13.75 13.65
C ALA A 208 4.31 -13.05 14.31
N ASP A 209 4.28 -11.71 14.30
CA ASP A 209 3.18 -10.92 14.89
C ASP A 209 1.99 -10.80 13.93
N ALA A 210 2.11 -11.28 12.68
CA ALA A 210 1.03 -11.33 11.70
C ALA A 210 0.05 -12.47 11.98
N VAL A 211 -0.56 -12.48 13.16
CA VAL A 211 -1.41 -13.61 13.60
C VAL A 211 -2.79 -13.60 12.95
N VAL A 212 -3.29 -12.42 12.56
CA VAL A 212 -4.64 -12.24 12.00
C VAL A 212 -4.58 -11.52 10.66
N GLN A 213 -4.04 -10.31 10.65
CA GLN A 213 -3.92 -9.50 9.45
C GLN A 213 -2.76 -8.52 9.56
N THR A 214 -2.25 -8.12 8.42
CA THR A 214 -1.29 -7.04 8.31
C THR A 214 -1.85 -5.92 7.45
N ASN A 215 -1.54 -4.69 7.81
CA ASN A 215 -1.91 -3.51 7.07
C ASN A 215 -0.66 -2.71 6.68
N ASN A 216 -0.68 -2.17 5.49
CA ASN A 216 0.30 -1.20 5.04
C ASN A 216 -0.42 0.04 4.52
N SER A 217 -0.13 1.18 5.11
CA SER A 217 -0.81 2.46 4.87
C SER A 217 0.15 3.48 4.29
N ALA A 218 -0.21 4.11 3.18
CA ALA A 218 0.57 5.20 2.60
C ALA A 218 -0.26 6.46 2.40
N HIS A 219 0.35 7.63 2.59
CA HIS A 219 -0.24 8.92 2.21
C HIS A 219 0.81 9.81 1.56
N LEU A 220 0.32 10.77 0.77
CA LEU A 220 1.14 11.75 0.08
C LEU A 220 1.07 13.09 0.81
N GLU A 221 2.23 13.68 1.06
CA GLU A 221 2.43 15.08 1.48
C GLU A 221 2.92 15.86 0.27
N TYR A 222 2.20 16.94 -0.12
CA TYR A 222 2.56 17.70 -1.30
C TYR A 222 2.18 19.17 -1.18
N GLY A 223 2.87 20.02 -1.94
CA GLY A 223 2.57 21.45 -2.06
C GLY A 223 3.79 22.28 -2.46
N ASN A 224 3.53 23.49 -2.90
CA ASN A 224 4.56 24.48 -3.29
C ASN A 224 4.89 25.50 -2.19
N ASP A 225 4.14 25.47 -1.09
CA ASP A 225 4.30 26.36 0.06
C ASP A 225 4.63 25.53 1.31
N PRO A 226 5.87 25.60 1.86
CA PRO A 226 6.27 24.81 3.01
C PRO A 226 5.49 25.15 4.29
N ASP A 227 4.93 26.33 4.38
CA ASP A 227 4.10 26.73 5.51
C ASP A 227 2.64 26.25 5.39
N ASN A 228 2.29 25.65 4.25
CA ASN A 228 0.92 25.27 3.91
C ASN A 228 0.83 23.99 3.08
N ILE A 229 1.43 22.93 3.60
CA ILE A 229 1.48 21.60 2.97
C ILE A 229 0.11 20.90 3.05
N THR A 230 -0.21 20.15 2.02
CA THR A 230 -1.42 19.31 1.95
C THR A 230 -1.03 17.83 2.09
N THR A 231 -1.83 17.07 2.82
CA THR A 231 -1.71 15.61 2.91
C THR A 231 -2.96 14.93 2.35
N THR A 232 -2.78 13.79 1.68
CA THR A 232 -3.91 12.98 1.22
C THR A 232 -4.44 12.11 2.37
N THR A 233 -5.66 11.61 2.22
CA THR A 233 -6.15 10.50 3.04
C THR A 233 -5.24 9.29 2.78
N PRO A 234 -4.86 8.53 3.83
CA PRO A 234 -4.10 7.31 3.64
C PRO A 234 -4.83 6.28 2.79
N ASP A 235 -4.08 5.64 1.88
CA ASP A 235 -4.51 4.45 1.18
C ASP A 235 -3.94 3.22 1.89
N VAL A 236 -4.79 2.24 2.19
CA VAL A 236 -4.47 1.09 3.06
C VAL A 236 -4.67 -0.21 2.32
N VAL A 237 -3.63 -1.03 2.29
CA VAL A 237 -3.70 -2.41 1.80
C VAL A 237 -3.67 -3.36 2.98
N THR A 238 -4.63 -4.28 3.02
CA THR A 238 -4.75 -5.32 4.04
C THR A 238 -4.42 -6.69 3.45
N THR A 239 -3.52 -7.43 4.11
CA THR A 239 -3.16 -8.79 3.75
C THR A 239 -3.36 -9.70 4.97
N PRO A 240 -4.46 -10.49 5.02
CA PRO A 240 -4.76 -11.37 6.15
C PRO A 240 -3.89 -12.63 6.15
N THR A 241 -3.70 -13.19 7.36
CA THR A 241 -3.30 -14.57 7.61
C THR A 241 -4.45 -15.33 8.25
N TYR A 242 -4.47 -16.64 8.09
CA TYR A 242 -5.54 -17.49 8.62
C TYR A 242 -5.01 -18.53 9.59
N PRO A 243 -5.78 -18.90 10.64
CA PRO A 243 -5.49 -20.05 11.46
C PRO A 243 -6.08 -21.32 10.86
N VAL A 244 -5.48 -22.45 11.18
CA VAL A 244 -6.13 -23.76 11.15
C VAL A 244 -6.42 -24.16 12.58
N GLN A 245 -7.67 -24.55 12.86
CA GLN A 245 -8.13 -24.99 14.17
C GLN A 245 -8.61 -26.44 14.07
N ILE A 246 -8.25 -27.26 15.04
CA ILE A 246 -8.52 -28.69 15.04
C ILE A 246 -9.17 -29.07 16.36
N HIS A 247 -10.25 -29.82 16.25
CA HIS A 247 -10.86 -30.52 17.38
C HIS A 247 -10.50 -32.01 17.30
N LYS A 248 -9.50 -32.45 18.04
CA LYS A 248 -9.20 -33.84 18.24
C LYS A 248 -10.03 -34.38 19.38
N LEU A 249 -10.97 -35.27 19.06
CA LEU A 249 -11.94 -35.81 20.02
C LEU A 249 -11.82 -37.34 20.11
N ILE A 250 -12.45 -37.91 21.15
CA ILE A 250 -12.69 -39.35 21.28
C ILE A 250 -13.89 -39.73 20.41
N LYS A 251 -13.77 -40.75 19.61
CA LYS A 251 -14.85 -41.19 18.71
C LYS A 251 -16.16 -41.36 19.50
N ASP A 252 -17.24 -40.86 18.92
CA ASP A 252 -18.60 -40.91 19.46
C ASP A 252 -18.80 -40.06 20.76
N GLN A 253 -17.81 -39.20 21.14
CA GLN A 253 -17.86 -38.29 22.28
C GLN A 253 -17.59 -36.87 21.84
N GLN A 254 -18.59 -36.17 21.29
CA GLN A 254 -18.43 -34.87 20.65
C GLN A 254 -17.93 -33.75 21.58
N ASN A 255 -18.12 -33.87 22.89
CA ASN A 255 -17.66 -32.92 23.89
C ASN A 255 -16.34 -33.33 24.57
N SER A 256 -15.63 -34.31 24.04
CA SER A 256 -14.32 -34.72 24.55
C SER A 256 -13.20 -33.98 23.87
N TYR A 257 -12.08 -33.83 24.58
CA TYR A 257 -10.84 -33.30 24.03
C TYR A 257 -9.75 -34.35 24.27
N LEU A 258 -9.18 -34.88 23.17
CA LEU A 258 -8.15 -35.93 23.26
C LEU A 258 -6.77 -35.24 23.20
N ALA A 259 -6.05 -35.29 24.31
CA ALA A 259 -4.68 -34.77 24.43
C ALA A 259 -3.64 -35.75 23.88
N GLY A 260 -2.45 -35.25 23.54
CA GLY A 260 -1.28 -36.03 23.21
C GLY A 260 -1.25 -36.61 21.77
N ALA A 261 -2.17 -36.20 20.91
CA ALA A 261 -2.05 -36.47 19.48
C ALA A 261 -1.06 -35.48 18.84
N ILE A 262 -0.08 -36.00 18.09
CA ILE A 262 0.95 -35.20 17.41
C ILE A 262 0.61 -35.06 15.94
N PHE A 263 0.62 -33.82 15.46
CA PHE A 263 0.30 -33.47 14.07
C PHE A 263 1.44 -32.69 13.41
N ARG A 264 1.53 -32.83 12.08
CA ARG A 264 2.32 -31.97 11.19
C ARG A 264 1.46 -31.49 10.03
N LEU A 265 1.73 -30.28 9.54
CA LEU A 265 1.05 -29.70 8.39
C LEU A 265 2.01 -29.59 7.20
N TYR A 266 1.48 -29.85 6.00
CA TYR A 266 2.24 -29.84 4.75
C TYR A 266 1.54 -29.01 3.68
N ARG A 267 2.32 -28.49 2.71
CA ARG A 267 1.78 -27.70 1.59
C ARG A 267 1.43 -28.54 0.35
N SER A 268 1.80 -29.82 0.34
CA SER A 268 1.45 -30.73 -0.74
C SER A 268 1.09 -32.12 -0.20
N GLU A 269 0.25 -32.84 -0.96
CA GLU A 269 -0.11 -34.25 -0.63
C GLU A 269 1.09 -35.14 -0.73
N GLU A 270 1.98 -34.91 -1.69
CA GLU A 270 3.20 -35.69 -1.87
C GLU A 270 4.12 -35.58 -0.65
N ASP A 271 4.38 -34.35 -0.17
CA ASP A 271 5.17 -34.12 1.03
C ASP A 271 4.55 -34.77 2.27
N ALA A 272 3.22 -34.65 2.41
CA ALA A 272 2.48 -35.29 3.50
C ALA A 272 2.61 -36.85 3.50
N ASN A 273 2.49 -37.47 2.34
CA ASN A 273 2.62 -38.92 2.20
C ASN A 273 4.06 -39.40 2.46
N ASN A 274 5.05 -38.55 2.10
CA ASN A 274 6.48 -38.88 2.26
C ASN A 274 7.06 -38.40 3.60
N ASN A 275 6.28 -37.69 4.43
CA ASN A 275 6.73 -36.99 5.65
C ASN A 275 7.94 -36.08 5.42
N GLN A 276 7.93 -35.31 4.30
CA GLN A 276 8.98 -34.37 3.93
C GLN A 276 8.46 -32.93 3.90
N ASN A 277 9.33 -31.95 4.12
CA ASN A 277 9.00 -30.54 3.99
C ASN A 277 7.79 -30.09 4.83
N ALA A 278 7.62 -30.61 6.03
CA ALA A 278 6.60 -30.14 6.97
C ALA A 278 6.79 -28.64 7.24
N ILE A 279 5.68 -27.94 7.48
CA ILE A 279 5.69 -26.54 7.88
C ILE A 279 6.33 -26.42 9.26
N ALA A 280 7.40 -25.63 9.37
CA ALA A 280 8.05 -25.35 10.65
C ALA A 280 7.14 -24.45 11.52
N VAL A 281 7.09 -24.74 12.81
CA VAL A 281 6.20 -24.08 13.76
C VAL A 281 6.93 -23.75 15.05
N THR A 282 6.45 -22.76 15.79
CA THR A 282 6.84 -22.46 17.16
C THR A 282 5.59 -22.40 18.03
N GLY A 283 5.71 -22.68 19.31
CA GLY A 283 4.57 -22.63 20.23
C GLY A 283 4.49 -23.88 21.13
N SER A 284 3.43 -23.95 21.93
CA SER A 284 3.14 -25.05 22.87
C SER A 284 1.70 -24.98 23.33
N ASN A 285 1.30 -25.96 24.16
CA ASN A 285 -0.04 -25.97 24.78
C ASN A 285 -1.19 -25.82 23.76
N GLY A 286 -1.12 -26.58 22.67
CA GLY A 286 -2.15 -26.59 21.63
C GLY A 286 -2.18 -25.34 20.72
N THR A 287 -1.36 -24.33 20.95
CA THR A 287 -1.31 -23.13 20.12
C THR A 287 0.05 -22.93 19.52
N TYR A 288 0.09 -22.86 18.19
CA TYR A 288 1.29 -22.80 17.39
C TYR A 288 1.20 -21.69 16.35
N THR A 289 2.36 -21.24 15.88
CA THR A 289 2.49 -20.23 14.83
C THR A 289 3.54 -20.70 13.82
N VAL A 290 3.31 -20.45 12.54
CA VAL A 290 4.28 -20.72 11.48
C VAL A 290 5.59 -20.00 11.78
N ASP A 291 6.72 -20.72 11.73
CA ASP A 291 8.05 -20.18 11.98
C ASP A 291 9.05 -20.66 10.92
N PRO A 292 9.12 -19.96 9.77
CA PRO A 292 10.03 -20.33 8.69
C PRO A 292 11.50 -19.98 8.98
N VAL A 293 11.77 -19.23 10.05
CA VAL A 293 13.11 -18.66 10.35
C VAL A 293 13.94 -19.58 11.23
N GLN A 294 13.38 -20.69 11.71
CA GLN A 294 14.13 -21.66 12.50
C GLN A 294 15.36 -22.16 11.75
N VAL A 295 16.52 -22.01 12.37
CA VAL A 295 17.82 -22.43 11.81
C VAL A 295 18.39 -23.60 12.61
N GLY A 296 19.07 -24.53 11.91
CA GLY A 296 19.76 -25.68 12.52
C GLY A 296 18.91 -26.95 12.63
N ASP A 297 19.44 -27.93 13.36
CA ASP A 297 18.88 -29.29 13.49
C ASP A 297 17.67 -29.38 14.44
N ASN A 298 17.35 -28.30 15.14
CA ASN A 298 16.28 -28.23 16.14
C ASN A 298 14.98 -27.61 15.62
N LYS A 299 14.70 -27.69 14.32
CA LYS A 299 13.44 -27.22 13.78
C LYS A 299 12.28 -28.01 14.36
N MET A 300 11.29 -27.27 14.87
CA MET A 300 10.05 -27.86 15.39
C MET A 300 9.03 -27.95 14.28
N TYR A 301 8.38 -29.08 14.15
CA TYR A 301 7.30 -29.34 13.19
C TYR A 301 6.07 -29.94 13.87
N ASP A 302 6.24 -30.51 15.06
CA ASP A 302 5.23 -31.24 15.79
C ASP A 302 4.33 -30.31 16.56
N MET A 303 3.04 -30.52 16.42
CA MET A 303 1.98 -29.82 17.13
C MET A 303 1.18 -30.80 17.94
N GLU A 304 1.10 -30.64 19.25
CA GLU A 304 0.42 -31.55 20.17
C GLU A 304 -0.96 -30.98 20.57
N SER A 305 -1.98 -31.84 20.50
CA SER A 305 -3.33 -31.52 20.98
C SER A 305 -3.40 -31.54 22.51
N ILE A 306 -4.22 -30.65 23.09
CA ILE A 306 -4.41 -30.57 24.55
C ILE A 306 -5.74 -31.13 25.00
N GLY A 307 -5.89 -31.34 26.31
CA GLY A 307 -7.05 -31.99 26.94
C GLY A 307 -8.22 -31.08 27.25
N ASP A 308 -8.23 -29.87 26.75
CA ASP A 308 -9.35 -28.95 26.96
C ASP A 308 -9.62 -28.08 25.73
N GLY A 309 -10.82 -27.51 25.63
CA GLY A 309 -11.24 -26.65 24.53
C GLY A 309 -11.25 -25.15 24.88
N THR A 310 -10.72 -24.75 26.02
CA THR A 310 -10.78 -23.37 26.50
C THR A 310 -9.47 -22.61 26.24
N THR A 311 -8.35 -23.29 26.36
CA THR A 311 -7.01 -22.70 26.17
C THR A 311 -6.77 -22.27 24.73
N VAL A 312 -7.20 -23.09 23.76
CA VAL A 312 -7.07 -22.80 22.31
C VAL A 312 -8.20 -21.89 21.81
N GLY A 313 -9.31 -21.83 22.54
CA GLY A 313 -10.53 -21.05 22.22
C GLY A 313 -11.54 -21.84 21.38
N THR A 314 -12.80 -21.43 21.47
CA THR A 314 -13.94 -21.90 20.64
C THR A 314 -14.15 -23.42 20.51
N GLY A 315 -13.79 -24.23 21.53
CA GLY A 315 -14.02 -25.69 21.49
C GLY A 315 -12.98 -26.45 20.65
N MET A 316 -11.83 -25.86 20.37
CA MET A 316 -10.71 -26.48 19.67
C MET A 316 -9.57 -26.80 20.63
N ASN A 317 -8.81 -27.84 20.37
CA ASN A 317 -7.69 -28.23 21.22
C ASN A 317 -6.34 -28.32 20.50
N LEU A 318 -6.29 -27.78 19.26
CA LEU A 318 -5.07 -27.51 18.51
C LEU A 318 -5.31 -26.36 17.55
N LYS A 319 -4.36 -25.43 17.44
CA LYS A 319 -4.41 -24.27 16.54
C LYS A 319 -3.05 -23.97 15.95
N LEU A 320 -2.99 -23.70 14.66
CA LEU A 320 -1.84 -23.15 13.97
C LEU A 320 -2.21 -21.82 13.33
N ASN A 321 -1.50 -20.73 13.66
CA ASN A 321 -1.68 -19.40 13.11
C ASN A 321 -0.69 -19.10 11.98
N GLY A 322 -1.02 -18.12 11.12
CA GLY A 322 -0.09 -17.52 10.17
C GLY A 322 -0.03 -18.17 8.81
N LEU A 323 -1.10 -18.79 8.34
CA LEU A 323 -1.22 -19.43 7.03
C LEU A 323 -1.89 -18.49 6.00
N ALA A 324 -1.53 -18.62 4.72
CA ALA A 324 -2.23 -18.01 3.60
C ALA A 324 -3.43 -18.85 3.14
N GLU A 325 -4.26 -18.30 2.23
CA GLU A 325 -5.21 -19.13 1.50
C GLU A 325 -4.48 -20.23 0.70
N GLY A 326 -5.12 -21.39 0.58
CA GLY A 326 -4.54 -22.52 -0.12
C GLY A 326 -4.99 -23.87 0.39
N SER A 327 -4.41 -24.93 -0.16
CA SER A 327 -4.62 -26.31 0.28
C SER A 327 -3.45 -26.79 1.11
N TYR A 328 -3.77 -27.43 2.22
CA TYR A 328 -2.81 -28.00 3.16
C TYR A 328 -3.19 -29.45 3.48
N TRP A 329 -2.24 -30.24 3.97
CA TRP A 329 -2.45 -31.64 4.36
C TRP A 329 -1.94 -31.87 5.77
N LEU A 330 -2.88 -32.26 6.64
CA LEU A 330 -2.62 -32.52 8.05
C LEU A 330 -2.34 -34.01 8.21
N VAL A 331 -1.23 -34.36 8.84
CA VAL A 331 -0.84 -35.72 9.13
C VAL A 331 -0.77 -35.90 10.64
N GLU A 332 -1.46 -36.89 11.18
CA GLU A 332 -1.24 -37.34 12.56
C GLU A 332 -0.02 -38.26 12.57
N THR A 333 1.09 -37.80 13.14
CA THR A 333 2.33 -38.57 13.21
C THR A 333 2.34 -39.57 14.37
N GLN A 334 1.65 -39.23 15.47
CA GLN A 334 1.50 -40.06 16.64
C GLN A 334 0.11 -39.90 17.24
N ALA A 335 -0.56 -41.02 17.53
CA ALA A 335 -1.79 -41.04 18.32
C ALA A 335 -1.46 -41.18 19.81
N PRO A 336 -2.32 -40.71 20.73
CA PRO A 336 -2.21 -41.02 22.15
C PRO A 336 -2.30 -42.51 22.44
N ASP A 337 -1.77 -42.97 23.59
CA ASP A 337 -1.81 -44.36 24.01
C ASP A 337 -3.24 -44.87 24.06
N GLY A 338 -3.45 -46.05 23.47
CA GLY A 338 -4.76 -46.68 23.41
C GLY A 338 -5.66 -46.22 22.26
N TYR A 339 -5.19 -45.32 21.39
CA TYR A 339 -5.94 -44.83 20.24
C TYR A 339 -5.23 -45.18 18.91
N ASN A 340 -6.01 -45.28 17.86
CA ASN A 340 -5.49 -45.47 16.51
C ASN A 340 -5.18 -44.17 15.84
N LYS A 341 -4.03 -44.09 15.16
CA LYS A 341 -3.60 -43.00 14.33
C LYS A 341 -4.43 -42.88 13.05
N LEU A 342 -4.64 -41.68 12.52
CA LEU A 342 -5.18 -41.48 11.19
C LEU A 342 -4.29 -42.16 10.13
N THR A 343 -4.91 -42.88 9.21
CA THR A 343 -4.20 -43.72 8.21
C THR A 343 -3.78 -42.94 6.97
N ALA A 344 -4.33 -41.77 6.74
CA ALA A 344 -4.04 -40.92 5.58
C ALA A 344 -4.03 -39.44 5.96
N PRO A 345 -3.33 -38.59 5.19
CA PRO A 345 -3.40 -37.18 5.34
C PRO A 345 -4.82 -36.63 5.17
N VAL A 346 -5.18 -35.64 5.96
CA VAL A 346 -6.46 -34.90 5.86
C VAL A 346 -6.22 -33.61 5.11
N LYS A 347 -6.88 -33.43 3.96
CA LYS A 347 -6.82 -32.18 3.20
C LYS A 347 -7.63 -31.09 3.89
N ILE A 348 -7.01 -29.93 4.07
CA ILE A 348 -7.61 -28.70 4.59
C ILE A 348 -7.51 -27.64 3.50
N THR A 349 -8.59 -26.92 3.25
CA THR A 349 -8.58 -25.80 2.31
C THR A 349 -8.92 -24.53 3.05
N ILE A 350 -8.02 -23.53 2.98
CA ILE A 350 -8.25 -22.18 3.47
C ILE A 350 -8.68 -21.34 2.28
N THR A 351 -9.84 -20.70 2.38
CA THR A 351 -10.36 -19.79 1.37
C THR A 351 -10.38 -18.38 1.94
N LYS A 352 -9.96 -17.40 1.14
CA LYS A 352 -10.02 -16.00 1.55
C LYS A 352 -11.45 -15.62 1.88
N SER A 353 -11.64 -15.00 3.03
CA SER A 353 -12.92 -14.42 3.42
C SER A 353 -13.11 -13.06 2.76
N ASP A 354 -14.31 -12.76 2.29
CA ASP A 354 -14.68 -11.42 1.77
C ASP A 354 -14.90 -10.40 2.90
N THR A 355 -14.96 -10.87 4.15
CA THR A 355 -15.06 -10.01 5.34
C THR A 355 -13.70 -9.79 5.98
N THR A 356 -13.44 -8.56 6.41
CA THR A 356 -12.28 -8.20 7.23
C THR A 356 -12.50 -8.47 8.72
N ASN A 357 -13.71 -8.83 9.11
CA ASN A 357 -14.03 -9.18 10.48
C ASN A 357 -13.60 -10.63 10.78
N VAL A 358 -12.63 -10.78 11.67
CA VAL A 358 -12.03 -12.07 12.04
C VAL A 358 -13.03 -13.04 12.66
N ASP A 359 -14.04 -12.52 13.33
CA ASP A 359 -15.09 -13.32 14.00
C ASP A 359 -16.02 -14.01 12.98
N ASP A 360 -16.01 -13.54 11.73
CA ASP A 360 -16.81 -14.10 10.63
C ASP A 360 -16.04 -15.17 9.82
N TRP A 361 -14.78 -15.44 10.17
CA TRP A 361 -13.98 -16.48 9.49
C TRP A 361 -14.34 -17.87 10.04
N THR A 362 -14.93 -18.69 9.20
CA THR A 362 -15.40 -20.05 9.55
C THR A 362 -14.55 -21.13 8.88
#